data_4efc5d5c60387cff9b3159bde0c7c092
#
_entry.id   4efc5d5c60387cff9b3159bde0c7c092
#
_cell.length_a   1.000
_cell.length_b   1.000
_cell.length_c   1.000
_cell.angle_alpha   90.00
_cell.angle_beta   90.00
_cell.angle_gamma   90.00
#
_symmetry.space_group_name_H-M   'P 1'
#
loop_
_entity.id
_entity.type
_entity.pdbx_description
1 polymer ?
#
loop_
_entity_poly.entity_id
_entity_poly.type
_entity_poly.pdbx_seq_one_letter_code
_entity_poly.pdbx_strand_id
1 'polypeptide(L)'
;VAVSLLPFLSGCSQLGLETPDLSKLSSKLSMRSQSPEKDDEADDEFDDELTTKVEVPMVGDYTTFTGLHRVVLEGVGLVVGLNGTGGDPPPSTYREALVDDMRRRNIREWKEILRSPDTALVVVRAYLPPLISKGEKFDVDIRIPGDTGATSLNGGRLMETILSETALVPGQGVMKG
;
A
#
# COMPACT_ATOMS: atom_id res chain seq x y z
N VAL A 1 -6.24 -11.79 54.88
CA VAL A 1 -5.30 -12.69 54.18
C VAL A 1 -4.30 -11.79 53.48
N ALA A 2 -3.06 -11.83 54.00
CA ALA A 2 -1.95 -10.99 53.57
C ALA A 2 -1.43 -11.46 52.22
N VAL A 3 -1.22 -10.53 51.25
CA VAL A 3 -0.49 -10.77 50.00
C VAL A 3 0.87 -10.08 50.10
N SER A 4 1.86 -10.93 50.14
CA SER A 4 3.28 -10.61 50.26
C SER A 4 3.82 -9.98 48.99
N LEU A 5 4.40 -8.79 49.13
CA LEU A 5 5.22 -8.11 48.10
C LEU A 5 6.62 -8.72 48.11
N LEU A 6 7.09 -9.21 46.96
CA LEU A 6 8.51 -9.54 46.73
C LEU A 6 9.11 -8.51 45.77
N PRO A 7 10.26 -7.92 46.08
CA PRO A 7 10.98 -7.04 45.21
C PRO A 7 11.88 -7.84 44.26
N PHE A 8 11.71 -7.63 42.95
CA PHE A 8 12.66 -8.11 41.94
C PHE A 8 13.83 -7.15 41.80
N LEU A 9 14.98 -7.70 42.11
CA LEU A 9 16.29 -7.08 42.05
C LEU A 9 16.70 -6.76 40.61
N SER A 10 17.15 -5.54 40.47
CA SER A 10 17.95 -4.97 39.42
C SER A 10 19.16 -5.85 39.04
N GLY A 11 19.25 -6.18 37.76
CA GLY A 11 20.44 -6.75 37.12
C GLY A 11 20.72 -6.03 35.80
N CYS A 12 21.33 -4.86 35.91
CA CYS A 12 21.79 -4.09 34.75
C CYS A 12 23.20 -4.55 34.41
N SER A 13 23.37 -5.42 33.43
CA SER A 13 24.66 -5.70 32.81
C SER A 13 24.88 -4.62 31.74
N GLN A 14 25.82 -3.74 31.99
CA GLN A 14 26.35 -2.76 31.06
C GLN A 14 27.07 -3.50 29.93
N LEU A 15 26.46 -3.56 28.77
CA LEU A 15 27.18 -3.75 27.52
C LEU A 15 27.57 -2.37 27.00
N GLY A 16 28.84 -2.05 27.17
CA GLY A 16 29.46 -0.84 26.63
C GLY A 16 29.47 -0.90 25.11
N LEU A 17 28.50 -0.25 24.51
CA LEU A 17 28.51 0.12 23.09
C LEU A 17 29.03 1.56 23.02
N GLU A 18 30.32 1.69 22.71
CA GLU A 18 30.90 2.97 22.31
C GLU A 18 30.20 3.46 21.03
N THR A 19 29.49 4.54 21.15
CA THR A 19 28.92 5.26 19.98
C THR A 19 30.07 5.92 19.22
N PRO A 20 30.24 5.64 17.92
CA PRO A 20 31.26 6.34 17.15
C PRO A 20 30.95 7.84 17.05
N ASP A 21 31.93 8.63 17.43
CA ASP A 21 31.90 10.09 17.39
C ASP A 21 31.80 10.58 15.94
N LEU A 22 30.59 10.99 15.54
CA LEU A 22 30.29 11.53 14.23
C LEU A 22 30.89 12.91 13.94
N SER A 23 31.51 13.55 14.94
CA SER A 23 32.14 14.88 14.78
C SER A 23 33.41 14.83 13.93
N LYS A 24 34.04 13.67 13.78
CA LYS A 24 35.26 13.48 12.98
C LYS A 24 35.01 13.22 11.48
N LEU A 25 33.78 13.02 11.08
CA LEU A 25 33.44 12.78 9.66
C LEU A 25 33.13 14.05 8.87
N SER A 26 32.83 15.17 9.55
CA SER A 26 32.51 16.43 8.87
C SER A 26 33.73 17.20 8.36
N SER A 27 34.93 16.91 8.86
CA SER A 27 36.16 17.61 8.47
C SER A 27 36.84 17.08 7.22
N LYS A 28 36.37 15.94 6.65
CA LYS A 28 36.99 15.35 5.44
C LYS A 28 36.20 15.58 4.15
N LEU A 29 35.03 16.23 4.20
CA LEU A 29 34.16 16.50 3.04
C LEU A 29 34.24 17.97 2.54
N SER A 30 35.26 18.74 2.99
CA SER A 30 35.59 20.01 2.36
C SER A 30 36.50 19.76 1.16
N MET A 31 35.94 19.21 0.10
CA MET A 31 36.59 19.25 -1.21
C MET A 31 36.36 20.63 -1.82
N ARG A 32 37.34 21.45 -1.59
CA ARG A 32 37.84 22.62 -2.28
C ARG A 32 37.47 22.62 -3.77
N SER A 33 36.47 23.42 -4.13
CA SER A 33 36.30 23.92 -5.48
C SER A 33 37.43 24.88 -5.79
N GLN A 34 38.45 24.41 -6.50
CA GLN A 34 39.40 25.27 -7.18
C GLN A 34 39.00 25.32 -8.64
N SER A 35 38.56 26.47 -9.07
CA SER A 35 38.52 26.85 -10.47
C SER A 35 39.97 26.91 -10.96
N PRO A 36 40.35 26.30 -12.06
CA PRO A 36 41.59 26.66 -12.74
C PRO A 36 41.37 27.92 -13.56
N GLU A 37 42.19 28.93 -13.29
CA GLU A 37 42.44 30.05 -14.15
C GLU A 37 42.94 29.59 -15.51
N LYS A 38 42.55 30.34 -16.50
CA LYS A 38 42.91 30.34 -17.88
C LYS A 38 44.38 30.65 -18.01
N ASP A 39 45.14 29.77 -18.69
CA ASP A 39 46.33 30.18 -19.44
C ASP A 39 46.59 29.19 -20.56
N ASP A 40 46.54 29.75 -21.79
CA ASP A 40 47.36 29.49 -22.96
C ASP A 40 47.27 28.20 -23.75
N GLU A 41 46.59 28.35 -24.88
CA GLU A 41 46.92 27.95 -26.26
C GLU A 41 48.02 26.89 -26.41
N ALA A 42 47.59 25.66 -26.70
CA ALA A 42 48.32 24.74 -27.57
C ALA A 42 47.27 24.00 -28.37
N ASP A 43 47.22 24.32 -29.66
CA ASP A 43 46.52 23.61 -30.71
C ASP A 43 47.02 22.16 -30.78
N ASP A 44 46.27 21.25 -30.17
CA ASP A 44 46.29 19.85 -30.54
C ASP A 44 44.95 19.52 -31.17
N GLU A 45 44.87 19.74 -32.51
CA GLU A 45 43.89 19.08 -33.36
C GLU A 45 44.09 17.56 -33.22
N PHE A 46 43.50 16.99 -32.17
CA PHE A 46 43.30 15.55 -32.09
C PHE A 46 41.97 15.25 -32.80
N ASP A 47 42.14 14.68 -34.01
CA ASP A 47 41.05 14.15 -34.82
C ASP A 47 40.05 13.36 -33.98
N ASP A 48 38.89 14.00 -33.71
CA ASP A 48 37.75 13.41 -32.98
C ASP A 48 36.87 12.60 -33.96
N GLU A 49 37.52 11.91 -34.93
CA GLU A 49 36.83 11.15 -35.98
C GLU A 49 36.80 9.64 -35.77
N LEU A 50 36.99 9.12 -34.57
CA LEU A 50 36.92 7.67 -34.33
C LEU A 50 36.24 7.26 -33.02
N THR A 51 35.36 8.07 -32.47
CA THR A 51 34.41 7.53 -31.51
C THR A 51 33.19 6.99 -32.27
N THR A 52 33.37 5.92 -33.00
CA THR A 52 32.24 5.08 -33.40
C THR A 52 31.56 4.64 -32.12
N LYS A 53 30.48 5.37 -31.74
CA LYS A 53 29.58 4.97 -30.68
C LYS A 53 29.06 3.58 -31.03
N VAL A 54 29.70 2.56 -30.50
CA VAL A 54 29.25 1.17 -30.67
C VAL A 54 27.94 1.08 -29.89
N GLU A 55 26.83 1.18 -30.59
CA GLU A 55 25.51 0.90 -30.00
C GLU A 55 25.44 -0.61 -29.76
N VAL A 56 25.73 -1.00 -28.53
CA VAL A 56 25.55 -2.40 -28.11
C VAL A 56 24.06 -2.60 -27.86
N PRO A 57 23.36 -3.39 -28.68
CA PRO A 57 21.95 -3.63 -28.50
C PRO A 57 21.71 -4.32 -27.15
N MET A 58 20.84 -3.73 -26.35
CA MET A 58 20.45 -4.29 -25.04
C MET A 58 19.27 -5.24 -25.20
N VAL A 59 19.10 -6.14 -24.25
CA VAL A 59 17.97 -7.07 -24.23
C VAL A 59 16.63 -6.31 -24.29
N GLY A 60 16.55 -5.12 -23.67
CA GLY A 60 15.39 -4.26 -23.71
C GLY A 60 14.98 -3.76 -25.10
N ASP A 61 15.89 -3.74 -26.07
CA ASP A 61 15.61 -3.32 -27.44
C ASP A 61 14.83 -4.37 -28.24
N TYR A 62 14.90 -5.62 -27.80
CA TYR A 62 14.29 -6.78 -28.47
C TYR A 62 13.17 -7.43 -27.67
N THR A 63 12.97 -7.03 -26.40
CA THR A 63 12.01 -7.67 -25.51
C THR A 63 11.04 -6.67 -24.91
N THR A 64 9.77 -7.07 -24.83
CA THR A 64 8.75 -6.33 -24.11
C THR A 64 8.24 -7.20 -22.98
N PHE A 65 8.24 -6.67 -21.76
CA PHE A 65 7.66 -7.37 -20.62
C PHE A 65 6.16 -7.07 -20.54
N THR A 66 5.34 -8.12 -20.56
CA THR A 66 3.90 -8.01 -20.33
C THR A 66 3.55 -8.52 -18.94
N GLY A 67 2.42 -8.05 -18.37
CA GLY A 67 1.96 -8.50 -17.05
C GLY A 67 2.56 -7.76 -15.85
N LEU A 68 3.39 -6.73 -16.07
CA LEU A 68 3.95 -5.89 -15.01
C LEU A 68 3.05 -4.70 -14.63
N HIS A 69 1.78 -4.75 -14.94
CA HIS A 69 0.80 -3.73 -14.54
C HIS A 69 0.15 -4.11 -13.22
N ARG A 70 -0.29 -3.09 -12.51
CA ARG A 70 -1.08 -3.29 -11.28
C ARG A 70 -2.47 -3.81 -11.63
N VAL A 71 -2.93 -4.82 -10.91
CA VAL A 71 -4.29 -5.34 -11.04
C VAL A 71 -5.18 -4.64 -10.02
N VAL A 72 -6.31 -4.10 -10.47
CA VAL A 72 -7.29 -3.45 -9.59
C VAL A 72 -8.32 -4.47 -9.17
N LEU A 73 -8.42 -4.69 -7.87
CA LEU A 73 -9.43 -5.52 -7.25
C LEU A 73 -10.46 -4.63 -6.55
N GLU A 74 -11.72 -5.00 -6.66
CA GLU A 74 -12.81 -4.30 -5.99
C GLU A 74 -13.81 -5.29 -5.38
N GLY A 75 -14.37 -4.93 -4.25
CA GLY A 75 -15.38 -5.73 -3.57
C GLY A 75 -16.19 -4.92 -2.58
N VAL A 76 -17.27 -5.51 -2.10
CA VAL A 76 -18.13 -4.90 -1.09
C VAL A 76 -17.91 -5.62 0.22
N GLY A 77 -17.65 -4.87 1.27
CA GLY A 77 -17.37 -5.38 2.61
C GLY A 77 -18.28 -4.79 3.67
N LEU A 78 -18.20 -5.39 4.85
CA LEU A 78 -18.87 -4.91 6.06
C LEU A 78 -17.82 -4.55 7.11
N VAL A 79 -17.95 -3.35 7.67
CA VAL A 79 -17.19 -2.95 8.86
C VAL A 79 -18.11 -3.07 10.07
N VAL A 80 -17.58 -3.63 11.16
CA VAL A 80 -18.32 -3.86 12.41
C VAL A 80 -17.61 -3.20 13.58
N GLY A 81 -18.33 -2.93 14.66
CA GLY A 81 -17.78 -2.35 15.89
C GLY A 81 -17.60 -0.83 15.82
N LEU A 82 -18.51 -0.12 15.17
CA LEU A 82 -18.42 1.32 14.92
C LEU A 82 -18.96 2.21 16.04
N ASN A 83 -19.40 1.64 17.16
CA ASN A 83 -19.92 2.40 18.32
C ASN A 83 -20.95 3.48 17.96
N GLY A 84 -21.91 3.15 17.10
CA GLY A 84 -22.99 4.05 16.71
C GLY A 84 -22.69 5.00 15.55
N THR A 85 -21.51 4.90 14.90
CA THR A 85 -21.16 5.74 13.74
C THR A 85 -21.46 5.07 12.39
N GLY A 86 -21.99 3.86 12.40
CA GLY A 86 -22.49 3.15 11.24
C GLY A 86 -23.90 3.59 10.84
N GLY A 87 -24.48 2.89 9.88
CA GLY A 87 -25.85 3.18 9.43
C GLY A 87 -26.35 2.19 8.38
N ASP A 88 -27.69 2.10 8.26
CA ASP A 88 -28.36 1.25 7.28
C ASP A 88 -28.11 1.80 5.86
N PRO A 89 -27.42 1.06 4.99
CA PRO A 89 -27.19 1.52 3.64
C PRO A 89 -28.51 1.55 2.83
N PRO A 90 -28.73 2.58 2.00
CA PRO A 90 -29.90 2.65 1.15
C PRO A 90 -29.91 1.51 0.12
N PRO A 91 -31.06 1.23 -0.50
CA PRO A 91 -31.14 0.26 -1.59
C PRO A 91 -30.16 0.66 -2.71
N SER A 92 -29.19 -0.18 -2.97
CA SER A 92 -28.14 0.02 -3.99
C SER A 92 -27.57 -1.31 -4.45
N THR A 93 -26.90 -1.30 -5.59
CA THR A 93 -26.19 -2.49 -6.11
C THR A 93 -25.15 -3.02 -5.13
N TYR A 94 -24.52 -2.14 -4.35
CA TYR A 94 -23.57 -2.52 -3.30
C TYR A 94 -24.26 -3.27 -2.15
N ARG A 95 -25.45 -2.77 -1.73
CA ARG A 95 -26.26 -3.46 -0.71
C ARG A 95 -26.68 -4.86 -1.18
N GLU A 96 -27.13 -4.98 -2.41
CA GLU A 96 -27.53 -6.28 -3.00
C GLU A 96 -26.35 -7.23 -3.03
N ALA A 97 -25.18 -6.78 -3.50
CA ALA A 97 -23.96 -7.59 -3.54
C ALA A 97 -23.54 -8.07 -2.13
N LEU A 98 -23.62 -7.21 -1.12
CA LEU A 98 -23.32 -7.58 0.26
C LEU A 98 -24.33 -8.59 0.81
N VAL A 99 -25.62 -8.41 0.53
CA VAL A 99 -26.67 -9.34 0.96
C VAL A 99 -26.48 -10.71 0.31
N ASP A 100 -26.11 -10.75 -0.96
CA ASP A 100 -25.83 -12.00 -1.65
C ASP A 100 -24.61 -12.71 -1.09
N ASP A 101 -23.55 -11.98 -0.73
CA ASP A 101 -22.40 -12.55 -0.05
C ASP A 101 -22.77 -13.11 1.33
N MET A 102 -23.55 -12.37 2.13
CA MET A 102 -24.06 -12.83 3.42
C MET A 102 -24.91 -14.10 3.30
N ARG A 103 -25.76 -14.18 2.26
CA ARG A 103 -26.56 -15.37 1.98
C ARG A 103 -25.70 -16.58 1.62
N ARG A 104 -24.67 -16.39 0.80
CA ARG A 104 -23.71 -17.45 0.46
C ARG A 104 -22.98 -17.99 1.69
N ARG A 105 -22.73 -17.13 2.67
CA ARG A 105 -22.12 -17.49 3.96
C ARG A 105 -23.13 -18.02 4.99
N ASN A 106 -24.42 -18.22 4.60
CA ASN A 106 -25.52 -18.66 5.46
C ASN A 106 -25.80 -17.74 6.66
N ILE A 107 -25.55 -16.45 6.55
CA ILE A 107 -25.91 -15.47 7.56
C ILE A 107 -27.41 -15.17 7.45
N ARG A 108 -28.20 -15.63 8.43
CA ARG A 108 -29.67 -15.48 8.39
C ARG A 108 -30.13 -14.10 8.83
N GLU A 109 -29.42 -13.49 9.76
CA GLU A 109 -29.77 -12.23 10.41
C GLU A 109 -29.20 -11.00 9.68
N TRP A 110 -28.94 -11.10 8.38
CA TRP A 110 -28.32 -10.02 7.61
C TRP A 110 -29.08 -8.71 7.65
N LYS A 111 -30.42 -8.74 7.83
CA LYS A 111 -31.27 -7.55 7.93
C LYS A 111 -31.00 -6.77 9.23
N GLU A 112 -30.81 -7.46 10.33
CA GLU A 112 -30.51 -6.87 11.63
C GLU A 112 -29.11 -6.31 11.66
N ILE A 113 -28.16 -7.04 11.09
CA ILE A 113 -26.76 -6.61 10.96
C ILE A 113 -26.68 -5.31 10.15
N LEU A 114 -27.36 -5.21 9.00
CA LEU A 114 -27.31 -4.01 8.17
C LEU A 114 -28.00 -2.79 8.78
N ARG A 115 -28.98 -3.01 9.67
CA ARG A 115 -29.68 -1.92 10.38
C ARG A 115 -28.98 -1.46 11.66
N SER A 116 -27.98 -2.22 12.10
CA SER A 116 -27.24 -1.89 13.31
C SER A 116 -26.44 -0.59 13.11
N PRO A 117 -26.49 0.35 14.06
CA PRO A 117 -25.65 1.54 14.01
C PRO A 117 -24.16 1.24 14.21
N ASP A 118 -23.82 0.03 14.60
CA ASP A 118 -22.43 -0.40 14.82
C ASP A 118 -21.82 -1.05 13.59
N THR A 119 -22.54 -1.05 12.47
CA THR A 119 -22.07 -1.63 11.22
C THR A 119 -22.18 -0.65 10.05
N ALA A 120 -21.28 -0.76 9.09
CA ALA A 120 -21.33 0.03 7.86
C ALA A 120 -20.94 -0.81 6.64
N LEU A 121 -21.67 -0.59 5.56
CA LEU A 121 -21.32 -1.08 4.24
C LEU A 121 -20.18 -0.24 3.68
N VAL A 122 -19.16 -0.89 3.14
CA VAL A 122 -17.99 -0.23 2.54
C VAL A 122 -17.65 -0.86 1.20
N VAL A 123 -17.05 -0.05 0.33
CA VAL A 123 -16.39 -0.51 -0.88
C VAL A 123 -14.90 -0.62 -0.61
N VAL A 124 -14.35 -1.77 -0.85
CA VAL A 124 -12.93 -2.08 -0.68
C VAL A 124 -12.29 -2.14 -2.05
N ARG A 125 -11.23 -1.37 -2.25
CA ARG A 125 -10.43 -1.37 -3.47
C ARG A 125 -8.98 -1.66 -3.14
N ALA A 126 -8.37 -2.55 -3.91
CA ALA A 126 -6.97 -2.92 -3.79
C ALA A 126 -6.23 -2.77 -5.10
N TYR A 127 -4.96 -2.37 -5.02
CA TYR A 127 -4.06 -2.31 -6.16
C TYR A 127 -2.98 -3.37 -5.95
N LEU A 128 -3.16 -4.53 -6.57
CA LEU A 128 -2.19 -5.60 -6.49
C LEU A 128 -0.94 -5.23 -7.28
N PRO A 129 0.24 -5.18 -6.64
CA PRO A 129 1.48 -4.98 -7.37
C PRO A 129 1.79 -6.19 -8.27
N PRO A 130 2.51 -5.98 -9.37
CA PRO A 130 2.96 -7.09 -10.19
C PRO A 130 3.86 -8.04 -9.39
N LEU A 131 3.84 -9.33 -9.72
CA LEU A 131 4.66 -10.37 -9.12
C LEU A 131 4.40 -10.64 -7.62
N ILE A 132 3.29 -10.15 -7.06
CA ILE A 132 2.93 -10.45 -5.68
C ILE A 132 2.71 -11.96 -5.49
N SER A 133 3.27 -12.49 -4.41
CA SER A 133 3.17 -13.91 -4.06
C SER A 133 2.03 -14.19 -3.11
N LYS A 134 1.55 -15.44 -3.11
CA LYS A 134 0.50 -15.85 -2.17
C LYS A 134 0.95 -15.70 -0.73
N GLY A 135 0.16 -14.97 0.08
CA GLY A 135 0.44 -14.71 1.49
C GLY A 135 1.17 -13.40 1.77
N GLU A 136 1.58 -12.68 0.74
CA GLU A 136 2.10 -11.32 0.91
C GLU A 136 0.98 -10.36 1.27
N LYS A 137 1.34 -9.32 2.03
CA LYS A 137 0.40 -8.29 2.45
C LYS A 137 0.42 -7.15 1.46
N PHE A 138 -0.75 -6.58 1.21
CA PHE A 138 -0.92 -5.38 0.39
C PHE A 138 -1.93 -4.45 1.04
N ASP A 139 -1.87 -3.18 0.67
CA ASP A 139 -2.76 -2.16 1.19
C ASP A 139 -4.09 -2.15 0.44
N VAL A 140 -5.16 -1.81 1.16
CA VAL A 140 -6.50 -1.67 0.63
C VAL A 140 -7.08 -0.30 0.97
N ASP A 141 -7.75 0.31 0.01
CA ASP A 141 -8.55 1.52 0.21
C ASP A 141 -9.97 1.12 0.62
N ILE A 142 -10.44 1.68 1.73
CA ILE A 142 -11.81 1.47 2.20
C ILE A 142 -12.57 2.79 2.07
N ARG A 143 -13.70 2.74 1.36
CA ARG A 143 -14.54 3.91 1.12
C ARG A 143 -15.97 3.63 1.54
N ILE A 144 -16.58 4.61 2.17
CA ILE A 144 -18.03 4.60 2.42
C ILE A 144 -18.68 5.07 1.11
N PRO A 145 -19.56 4.26 0.48
CA PRO A 145 -20.35 4.76 -0.64
C PRO A 145 -21.27 5.88 -0.17
N GLY A 146 -21.48 6.90 -1.01
CA GLY A 146 -22.37 8.01 -0.69
C GLY A 146 -23.73 7.52 -0.21
N ASP A 147 -24.36 8.26 0.69
CA ASP A 147 -25.72 8.04 1.22
C ASP A 147 -25.91 6.83 2.16
N THR A 148 -24.86 6.25 2.73
CA THR A 148 -25.02 5.09 3.63
C THR A 148 -25.34 5.43 5.08
N GLY A 149 -25.48 6.70 5.42
CA GLY A 149 -25.74 7.13 6.81
C GLY A 149 -24.57 6.92 7.78
N ALA A 150 -23.52 6.21 7.37
CA ALA A 150 -22.32 6.03 8.18
C ALA A 150 -21.47 7.30 8.17
N THR A 151 -21.07 7.76 9.36
CA THR A 151 -20.33 9.03 9.53
C THR A 151 -18.83 8.82 9.72
N SER A 152 -18.43 7.69 10.29
CA SER A 152 -17.02 7.38 10.55
C SER A 152 -16.81 5.87 10.59
N LEU A 153 -15.62 5.42 10.15
CA LEU A 153 -15.17 4.03 10.28
C LEU A 153 -14.16 3.84 11.40
N ASN A 154 -13.93 4.88 12.19
CA ASN A 154 -12.91 4.85 13.23
C ASN A 154 -13.23 3.80 14.31
N GLY A 155 -12.25 2.99 14.65
CA GLY A 155 -12.38 1.89 15.61
C GLY A 155 -13.06 0.64 15.07
N GLY A 156 -13.60 0.69 13.84
CA GLY A 156 -14.23 -0.46 13.21
C GLY A 156 -13.25 -1.52 12.72
N ARG A 157 -13.76 -2.72 12.53
CA ARG A 157 -13.03 -3.86 11.97
C ARG A 157 -13.69 -4.30 10.66
N LEU A 158 -12.92 -4.34 9.59
CA LEU A 158 -13.35 -4.91 8.33
C LEU A 158 -13.49 -6.42 8.46
N MET A 159 -14.66 -6.92 8.09
CA MET A 159 -14.89 -8.37 7.98
C MET A 159 -14.23 -8.92 6.72
N GLU A 160 -14.05 -10.23 6.69
CA GLU A 160 -13.50 -10.92 5.51
C GLU A 160 -14.32 -10.58 4.27
N THR A 161 -13.65 -10.06 3.25
CA THR A 161 -14.25 -9.52 2.03
C THR A 161 -13.63 -10.19 0.81
N ILE A 162 -14.48 -10.62 -0.12
CA ILE A 162 -14.03 -11.17 -1.39
C ILE A 162 -13.82 -10.01 -2.35
N LEU A 163 -12.61 -9.90 -2.89
CA LEU A 163 -12.27 -8.95 -3.92
C LEU A 163 -12.20 -9.67 -5.26
N SER A 164 -12.74 -9.04 -6.30
CA SER A 164 -12.68 -9.54 -7.67
C SER A 164 -12.03 -8.50 -8.59
N GLU A 165 -11.41 -8.97 -9.65
CA GLU A 165 -10.87 -8.10 -10.68
C GLU A 165 -12.00 -7.40 -11.44
N THR A 166 -11.86 -6.08 -11.62
CA THR A 166 -12.77 -5.28 -12.42
C THR A 166 -12.08 -4.99 -13.76
N ALA A 167 -12.38 -5.77 -14.78
CA ALA A 167 -11.88 -5.52 -16.12
C ALA A 167 -12.79 -4.54 -16.86
N LEU A 168 -12.22 -3.39 -17.29
CA LEU A 168 -12.86 -2.48 -18.24
C LEU A 168 -12.59 -2.99 -19.65
N VAL A 169 -13.59 -3.60 -20.28
CA VAL A 169 -13.51 -3.97 -21.70
C VAL A 169 -13.99 -2.80 -22.54
N PRO A 170 -13.15 -2.20 -23.42
CA PRO A 170 -13.59 -1.12 -24.28
C PRO A 170 -14.82 -1.53 -25.11
N GLY A 171 -15.95 -0.84 -24.91
CA GLY A 171 -17.19 -1.04 -25.67
C GLY A 171 -18.20 -2.01 -25.09
N GLN A 172 -17.91 -2.73 -24.00
CA GLN A 172 -18.86 -3.69 -23.42
C GLN A 172 -19.19 -3.45 -21.92
N GLY A 173 -18.75 -2.36 -21.33
CA GLY A 173 -18.97 -2.10 -19.92
C GLY A 173 -18.02 -2.91 -19.00
N VAL A 174 -18.35 -2.93 -17.71
CA VAL A 174 -17.53 -3.59 -16.68
C VAL A 174 -17.88 -5.07 -16.62
N MET A 175 -16.94 -5.93 -17.00
CA MET A 175 -17.06 -7.37 -16.74
C MET A 175 -16.42 -7.69 -15.38
N LYS A 176 -17.19 -8.32 -14.50
CA LYS A 176 -16.68 -8.91 -13.26
C LYS A 176 -16.11 -10.28 -13.57
N GLY A 177 -14.82 -10.44 -13.36
CA GLY A 177 -14.15 -11.73 -13.38
C GLY A 177 -14.41 -12.55 -12.11
#